data_86070397aa802e2d2910e7e67821be31
#
_entry.id   86070397aa802e2d2910e7e67821be31
#
_cell.length_a   1.000
_cell.length_b   1.000
_cell.length_c   1.000
_cell.angle_alpha   90.00
_cell.angle_beta   90.00
_cell.angle_gamma   90.00
#
_symmetry.space_group_name_H-M   'P 1'
#
loop_
_entity.id
_entity.type
_entity.pdbx_description
1 polymer ?
#
loop_
_entity_poly.entity_id
_entity_poly.type
_entity_poly.pdbx_seq_one_letter_code
_entity_poly.pdbx_strand_id
1 'polypeptide(L)'
;KEGNTLSILVLTQTGGILKPFAIILGFIMNYIYRFLQIFGINNVGLTIILFTLVINVLMIPLTVKQQKFSKMSSLMNPELQKVQKKYQNRKDEKSMRMMQAETQAIYDKYGASPTGGCLPMLIQLPILFALYRVIYNVPAYVEPVREIYEHIAQPIMSASGAGDIMTTLIQEMSLRVTNFDITDIDKVIDALYVVKSTGWSIISDAFSGSADVVNAISQYSTEIIRMNSLPGGLNIADAPVIFS
;
A
#
# COMPACT_ATOMS: atom_id res chain seq x y z
N LYS A 1 -0.71 -29.76 0.57
CA LYS A 1 0.16 -28.57 0.57
C LYS A 1 -0.33 -27.39 -0.27
N GLU A 2 -1.41 -27.56 -1.02
CA GLU A 2 -2.00 -26.49 -1.88
C GLU A 2 -3.05 -25.62 -1.17
N GLY A 3 -3.41 -25.93 0.06
CA GLY A 3 -4.42 -25.20 0.82
C GLY A 3 -3.93 -23.90 1.50
N ASN A 4 -2.62 -23.68 1.56
CA ASN A 4 -2.06 -22.61 2.39
C ASN A 4 -1.88 -21.24 1.66
N THR A 5 -1.82 -21.25 0.34
CA THR A 5 -1.63 -20.01 -0.45
C THR A 5 -2.86 -19.10 -0.47
N LEU A 6 -4.06 -19.67 -0.27
CA LEU A 6 -5.30 -18.87 -0.21
C LEU A 6 -5.57 -18.30 1.18
N SER A 7 -5.05 -18.93 2.24
CA SER A 7 -5.23 -18.46 3.62
C SER A 7 -4.35 -17.23 3.93
N ILE A 8 -3.18 -17.12 3.33
CA ILE A 8 -2.25 -15.98 3.51
C ILE A 8 -2.84 -14.67 2.96
N LEU A 9 -3.73 -14.79 1.97
CA LEU A 9 -4.43 -13.66 1.36
C LEU A 9 -5.56 -13.08 2.22
N VAL A 10 -5.84 -13.67 3.39
CA VAL A 10 -7.01 -13.28 4.22
C VAL A 10 -6.61 -12.41 5.42
N LEU A 11 -5.35 -12.30 5.77
CA LEU A 11 -4.92 -11.99 7.13
C LEU A 11 -5.00 -10.53 7.53
N THR A 12 -4.70 -9.52 6.96
CA THR A 12 -4.93 -8.13 7.40
C THR A 12 -5.77 -7.33 6.40
N GLN A 13 -6.80 -7.98 5.90
CA GLN A 13 -7.46 -7.51 4.70
C GLN A 13 -8.47 -6.40 4.94
N THR A 14 -8.28 -5.36 4.19
CA THR A 14 -9.32 -4.41 3.82
C THR A 14 -10.52 -5.17 3.25
N GLY A 15 -11.61 -5.17 4.00
CA GLY A 15 -12.91 -5.53 3.44
C GLY A 15 -13.31 -4.55 2.34
N GLY A 16 -14.12 -4.97 1.36
CA GLY A 16 -14.72 -4.10 0.38
C GLY A 16 -14.02 -4.08 -0.99
N ILE A 17 -14.26 -3.00 -1.74
CA ILE A 17 -13.90 -2.80 -3.15
C ILE A 17 -12.38 -2.86 -3.40
N LEU A 18 -11.56 -2.59 -2.39
CA LEU A 18 -10.09 -2.57 -2.52
C LEU A 18 -9.45 -3.97 -2.48
N LYS A 19 -10.16 -4.97 -1.95
CA LYS A 19 -9.64 -6.33 -1.77
C LYS A 19 -9.10 -6.96 -3.06
N PRO A 20 -9.82 -6.99 -4.19
CA PRO A 20 -9.30 -7.62 -5.41
C PRO A 20 -8.04 -6.91 -5.95
N PHE A 21 -7.96 -5.59 -5.82
CA PHE A 21 -6.76 -4.85 -6.23
C PHE A 21 -5.57 -5.18 -5.33
N ALA A 22 -5.76 -5.22 -4.02
CA ALA A 22 -4.70 -5.56 -3.07
C ALA A 22 -4.18 -7.00 -3.28
N ILE A 23 -5.05 -7.96 -3.60
CA ILE A 23 -4.68 -9.34 -3.92
C ILE A 23 -3.78 -9.40 -5.15
N ILE A 24 -4.19 -8.75 -6.25
CA ILE A 24 -3.42 -8.74 -7.50
C ILE A 24 -2.06 -8.08 -7.29
N LEU A 25 -2.05 -6.92 -6.62
CA LEU A 25 -0.81 -6.19 -6.34
C LEU A 25 0.11 -6.99 -5.40
N GLY A 26 -0.45 -7.61 -4.37
CA GLY A 26 0.30 -8.46 -3.44
C GLY A 26 0.91 -9.68 -4.15
N PHE A 27 0.18 -10.31 -5.04
CA PHE A 27 0.68 -11.40 -5.86
C PHE A 27 1.89 -10.97 -6.70
N ILE A 28 1.79 -9.83 -7.39
CA ILE A 28 2.91 -9.28 -8.19
C ILE A 28 4.12 -9.02 -7.28
N MET A 29 3.91 -8.42 -6.11
CA MET A 29 4.98 -8.12 -5.16
C MET A 29 5.68 -9.39 -4.65
N ASN A 30 4.91 -10.42 -4.28
CA ASN A 30 5.43 -11.70 -3.83
C ASN A 30 6.28 -12.39 -4.93
N TYR A 31 5.81 -12.36 -6.18
CA TYR A 31 6.58 -12.90 -7.32
C TYR A 31 7.89 -12.16 -7.54
N ILE A 32 7.89 -10.82 -7.45
CA ILE A 32 9.11 -10.02 -7.58
C ILE A 32 10.10 -10.35 -6.46
N TYR A 33 9.62 -10.46 -5.22
CA TYR A 33 10.47 -10.83 -4.08
C TYR A 33 11.09 -12.22 -4.27
N ARG A 34 10.28 -13.23 -4.61
CA ARG A 34 10.75 -14.60 -4.89
C ARG A 34 11.74 -14.65 -6.06
N PHE A 35 11.51 -13.84 -7.10
CA PHE A 35 12.45 -13.71 -8.22
C PHE A 35 13.80 -13.17 -7.75
N LEU A 36 13.81 -12.13 -6.92
CA LEU A 36 15.05 -11.60 -6.34
C LEU A 36 15.76 -12.63 -5.44
N GLN A 37 15.02 -13.45 -4.71
CA GLN A 37 15.60 -14.53 -3.88
C GLN A 37 16.39 -15.54 -4.70
N ILE A 38 15.99 -15.84 -5.94
CA ILE A 38 16.74 -16.75 -6.83
C ILE A 38 18.18 -16.22 -7.06
N PHE A 39 18.36 -14.90 -7.03
CA PHE A 39 19.67 -14.25 -7.14
C PHE A 39 20.34 -14.01 -5.78
N GLY A 40 19.80 -14.55 -4.70
CA GLY A 40 20.30 -14.34 -3.34
C GLY A 40 20.03 -12.95 -2.76
N ILE A 41 19.11 -12.18 -3.36
CA ILE A 41 18.80 -10.81 -2.96
C ILE A 41 17.51 -10.82 -2.11
N ASN A 42 17.67 -10.84 -0.78
CA ASN A 42 16.58 -10.74 0.18
C ASN A 42 16.44 -9.26 0.61
N ASN A 43 15.78 -8.43 -0.20
CA ASN A 43 15.67 -7.00 0.07
C ASN A 43 14.28 -6.45 -0.29
N VAL A 44 13.55 -6.02 0.73
CA VAL A 44 12.19 -5.45 0.60
C VAL A 44 12.22 -4.12 -0.16
N GLY A 45 13.22 -3.28 0.10
CA GLY A 45 13.34 -1.99 -0.56
C GLY A 45 13.53 -2.11 -2.07
N LEU A 46 14.41 -3.01 -2.49
CA LEU A 46 14.60 -3.29 -3.92
C LEU A 46 13.34 -3.90 -4.55
N THR A 47 12.65 -4.76 -3.80
CA THR A 47 11.34 -5.31 -4.24
C THR A 47 10.32 -4.20 -4.47
N ILE A 48 10.22 -3.22 -3.58
CA ILE A 48 9.30 -2.08 -3.73
C ILE A 48 9.66 -1.25 -4.97
N ILE A 49 10.95 -1.02 -5.22
CA ILE A 49 11.40 -0.28 -6.42
C ILE A 49 11.00 -1.01 -7.69
N LEU A 50 11.31 -2.31 -7.80
CA LEU A 50 10.94 -3.13 -8.97
C LEU A 50 9.44 -3.25 -9.13
N PHE A 51 8.71 -3.46 -8.02
CA PHE A 51 7.26 -3.49 -7.99
C PHE A 51 6.68 -2.20 -8.56
N THR A 52 7.19 -1.04 -8.14
CA THR A 52 6.76 0.27 -8.64
C THR A 52 7.01 0.40 -10.14
N LEU A 53 8.15 -0.06 -10.63
CA LEU A 53 8.46 -0.06 -12.07
C LEU A 53 7.47 -0.95 -12.84
N VAL A 54 7.21 -2.16 -12.38
CA VAL A 54 6.26 -3.08 -13.01
C VAL A 54 4.85 -2.47 -13.06
N ILE A 55 4.38 -1.89 -11.95
CA ILE A 55 3.08 -1.23 -11.91
C ILE A 55 3.02 -0.04 -12.88
N ASN A 56 4.06 0.79 -12.96
CA ASN A 56 4.11 1.88 -13.91
C ASN A 56 4.01 1.39 -15.37
N VAL A 57 4.72 0.31 -15.70
CA VAL A 57 4.65 -0.31 -17.05
C VAL A 57 3.23 -0.81 -17.34
N LEU A 58 2.61 -1.51 -16.39
CA LEU A 58 1.22 -1.98 -16.53
C LEU A 58 0.22 -0.82 -16.70
N MET A 59 0.51 0.34 -16.12
CA MET A 59 -0.35 1.52 -16.21
C MET A 59 -0.15 2.34 -17.50
N ILE A 60 0.89 2.06 -18.32
CA ILE A 60 1.15 2.80 -19.57
C ILE A 60 -0.09 2.88 -20.48
N PRO A 61 -0.78 1.77 -20.80
CA PRO A 61 -1.94 1.84 -21.73
C PRO A 61 -3.07 2.72 -21.18
N LEU A 62 -3.27 2.70 -19.86
CA LEU A 62 -4.26 3.56 -19.20
C LEU A 62 -3.83 5.04 -19.26
N THR A 63 -2.58 5.31 -18.93
CA THR A 63 -1.99 6.66 -18.96
C THR A 63 -2.04 7.27 -20.38
N VAL A 64 -1.75 6.48 -21.41
CA VAL A 64 -1.87 6.95 -22.82
C VAL A 64 -3.30 7.33 -23.16
N LYS A 65 -4.30 6.56 -22.74
CA LYS A 65 -5.72 6.92 -22.93
C LYS A 65 -6.08 8.20 -22.20
N GLN A 66 -5.60 8.39 -20.97
CA GLN A 66 -5.79 9.61 -20.19
C GLN A 66 -5.19 10.84 -20.89
N GLN A 67 -3.95 10.72 -21.40
CA GLN A 67 -3.29 11.81 -22.13
C GLN A 67 -4.02 12.19 -23.42
N LYS A 68 -4.53 11.20 -24.16
CA LYS A 68 -5.35 11.47 -25.35
C LYS A 68 -6.61 12.25 -24.98
N PHE A 69 -7.30 11.83 -23.93
CA PHE A 69 -8.48 12.55 -23.43
C PHE A 69 -8.13 13.98 -22.96
N SER A 70 -7.03 14.16 -22.24
CA SER A 70 -6.57 15.47 -21.78
C SER A 70 -6.29 16.43 -22.95
N LYS A 71 -5.63 15.95 -24.00
CA LYS A 71 -5.41 16.74 -25.23
C LYS A 71 -6.73 17.10 -25.90
N MET A 72 -7.68 16.16 -26.00
CA MET A 72 -8.99 16.40 -26.57
C MET A 72 -9.76 17.43 -25.75
N SER A 73 -9.74 17.32 -24.43
CA SER A 73 -10.36 18.27 -23.49
C SER A 73 -9.79 19.69 -23.67
N SER A 74 -8.48 19.80 -23.87
CA SER A 74 -7.82 21.10 -24.13
C SER A 74 -8.31 21.76 -25.42
N LEU A 75 -8.58 20.98 -26.48
CA LEU A 75 -9.13 21.49 -27.74
C LEU A 75 -10.59 21.89 -27.61
N MET A 76 -11.37 21.16 -26.81
CA MET A 76 -12.81 21.47 -26.59
C MET A 76 -13.02 22.68 -25.67
N ASN A 77 -12.08 22.93 -24.74
CA ASN A 77 -12.24 23.92 -23.69
C ASN A 77 -12.64 25.32 -24.16
N PRO A 78 -12.08 25.91 -25.25
CA PRO A 78 -12.49 27.21 -25.74
C PRO A 78 -13.93 27.22 -26.27
N GLU A 79 -14.42 26.14 -26.87
CA GLU A 79 -15.82 26.04 -27.32
C GLU A 79 -16.77 25.90 -26.12
N LEU A 80 -16.41 25.08 -25.15
CA LEU A 80 -17.16 24.91 -23.89
C LEU A 80 -17.28 26.23 -23.11
N GLN A 81 -16.18 27.01 -23.03
CA GLN A 81 -16.22 28.33 -22.40
C GLN A 81 -17.13 29.31 -23.12
N LYS A 82 -17.21 29.27 -24.45
CA LYS A 82 -18.16 30.13 -25.24
C LYS A 82 -19.60 29.78 -24.88
N VAL A 83 -19.94 28.49 -24.79
CA VAL A 83 -21.27 28.04 -24.36
C VAL A 83 -21.56 28.49 -22.94
N GLN A 84 -20.64 28.28 -22.00
CA GLN A 84 -20.81 28.71 -20.62
C GLN A 84 -21.04 30.23 -20.51
N LYS A 85 -20.24 31.05 -21.20
CA LYS A 85 -20.41 32.52 -21.23
C LYS A 85 -21.76 32.93 -21.82
N LYS A 86 -22.24 32.26 -22.86
CA LYS A 86 -23.54 32.53 -23.51
C LYS A 86 -24.72 32.38 -22.53
N TYR A 87 -24.62 31.44 -21.59
CA TYR A 87 -25.67 31.12 -20.61
C TYR A 87 -25.36 31.58 -19.17
N GLN A 88 -24.23 32.24 -18.92
CA GLN A 88 -23.74 32.58 -17.57
C GLN A 88 -24.76 33.38 -16.73
N ASN A 89 -25.57 34.24 -17.36
CA ASN A 89 -26.55 35.09 -16.68
C ASN A 89 -28.00 34.57 -16.79
N ARG A 90 -28.21 33.39 -17.36
CA ARG A 90 -29.52 32.78 -17.56
C ARG A 90 -29.70 31.59 -16.66
N LYS A 91 -30.58 31.71 -15.64
CA LYS A 91 -30.85 30.66 -14.66
C LYS A 91 -32.17 29.95 -14.87
N ASP A 92 -32.87 30.28 -15.95
CA ASP A 92 -34.16 29.66 -16.32
C ASP A 92 -33.93 28.21 -16.80
N GLU A 93 -34.86 27.33 -16.52
CA GLU A 93 -34.79 25.91 -16.84
C GLU A 93 -34.58 25.65 -18.35
N LYS A 94 -35.20 26.45 -19.19
CA LYS A 94 -35.06 26.36 -20.65
C LYS A 94 -33.62 26.64 -21.10
N SER A 95 -33.00 27.70 -20.58
CA SER A 95 -31.59 28.04 -20.86
C SER A 95 -30.62 27.00 -20.37
N MET A 96 -30.88 26.41 -19.20
CA MET A 96 -30.08 25.30 -18.66
C MET A 96 -30.14 24.07 -19.57
N ARG A 97 -31.30 23.68 -20.05
CA ARG A 97 -31.46 22.58 -21.02
C ARG A 97 -30.75 22.86 -22.34
N MET A 98 -30.85 24.10 -22.86
CA MET A 98 -30.14 24.50 -24.09
C MET A 98 -28.61 24.45 -23.89
N MET A 99 -28.11 24.94 -22.77
CA MET A 99 -26.69 24.87 -22.44
C MET A 99 -26.20 23.42 -22.39
N GLN A 100 -26.96 22.51 -21.77
CA GLN A 100 -26.62 21.08 -21.73
C GLN A 100 -26.60 20.47 -23.13
N ALA A 101 -27.60 20.79 -23.97
CA ALA A 101 -27.65 20.28 -25.34
C ALA A 101 -26.48 20.79 -26.19
N GLU A 102 -26.13 22.09 -26.12
CA GLU A 102 -24.97 22.64 -26.83
C GLU A 102 -23.67 22.07 -26.31
N THR A 103 -23.55 21.85 -25.00
CA THR A 103 -22.40 21.19 -24.38
C THR A 103 -22.26 19.75 -24.86
N GLN A 104 -23.37 19.00 -24.91
CA GLN A 104 -23.37 17.63 -25.41
C GLN A 104 -22.97 17.56 -26.88
N ALA A 105 -23.49 18.48 -27.73
CA ALA A 105 -23.13 18.56 -29.14
C ALA A 105 -21.62 18.80 -29.36
N ILE A 106 -20.95 19.55 -28.47
CA ILE A 106 -19.49 19.72 -28.50
C ILE A 106 -18.81 18.40 -28.19
N TYR A 107 -19.22 17.69 -27.14
CA TYR A 107 -18.65 16.39 -26.81
C TYR A 107 -18.83 15.40 -27.96
N ASP A 108 -19.99 15.35 -28.57
CA ASP A 108 -20.29 14.47 -29.72
C ASP A 108 -19.43 14.82 -30.94
N LYS A 109 -19.24 16.13 -31.22
CA LYS A 109 -18.37 16.62 -32.30
C LYS A 109 -16.94 16.14 -32.19
N TYR A 110 -16.39 16.05 -30.95
CA TYR A 110 -15.04 15.61 -30.69
C TYR A 110 -14.94 14.12 -30.36
N GLY A 111 -16.06 13.36 -30.39
CA GLY A 111 -16.08 11.93 -30.03
C GLY A 111 -15.66 11.67 -28.58
N ALA A 112 -15.90 12.64 -27.71
CA ALA A 112 -15.50 12.58 -26.29
C ALA A 112 -16.73 12.33 -25.40
N SER A 113 -16.50 11.74 -24.21
CA SER A 113 -17.56 11.59 -23.21
C SER A 113 -17.40 12.62 -22.11
N PRO A 114 -18.46 13.25 -21.59
CA PRO A 114 -18.40 14.14 -20.44
C PRO A 114 -17.77 13.46 -19.19
N THR A 115 -17.95 12.14 -19.05
CA THR A 115 -17.40 11.32 -17.96
C THR A 115 -15.96 10.89 -18.21
N GLY A 116 -15.42 11.07 -19.42
CA GLY A 116 -14.07 10.64 -19.79
C GLY A 116 -12.96 11.33 -18.98
N GLY A 117 -13.21 12.53 -18.47
CA GLY A 117 -12.25 13.29 -17.66
C GLY A 117 -12.10 12.81 -16.23
N CYS A 118 -13.16 12.32 -15.61
CA CYS A 118 -13.12 11.85 -14.22
C CYS A 118 -12.90 10.33 -14.09
N LEU A 119 -13.20 9.56 -15.15
CA LEU A 119 -13.08 8.10 -15.14
C LEU A 119 -11.66 7.61 -14.76
N PRO A 120 -10.57 8.20 -15.28
CA PRO A 120 -9.23 7.82 -14.88
C PRO A 120 -8.97 8.01 -13.38
N MET A 121 -9.46 9.09 -12.78
CA MET A 121 -9.32 9.36 -11.35
C MET A 121 -10.08 8.34 -10.51
N LEU A 122 -11.28 7.93 -10.94
CA LEU A 122 -12.08 6.91 -10.25
C LEU A 122 -11.41 5.53 -10.26
N ILE A 123 -10.68 5.19 -11.32
CA ILE A 123 -9.91 3.93 -11.41
C ILE A 123 -8.61 4.05 -10.61
N GLN A 124 -7.94 5.20 -10.65
CA GLN A 124 -6.65 5.42 -10.01
C GLN A 124 -6.72 5.40 -8.48
N LEU A 125 -7.80 5.93 -7.88
CA LEU A 125 -7.94 5.99 -6.43
C LEU A 125 -7.92 4.59 -5.76
N PRO A 126 -8.73 3.60 -6.20
CA PRO A 126 -8.65 2.25 -5.65
C PRO A 126 -7.26 1.62 -5.79
N ILE A 127 -6.58 1.83 -6.92
CA ILE A 127 -5.24 1.31 -7.16
C ILE A 127 -4.24 1.97 -6.20
N LEU A 128 -4.31 3.29 -6.01
CA LEU A 128 -3.45 4.02 -5.10
C LEU A 128 -3.61 3.54 -3.65
N PHE A 129 -4.86 3.37 -3.18
CA PHE A 129 -5.13 2.87 -1.83
C PHE A 129 -4.67 1.42 -1.65
N ALA A 130 -4.85 0.57 -2.66
CA ALA A 130 -4.39 -0.81 -2.62
C ALA A 130 -2.85 -0.88 -2.61
N LEU A 131 -2.18 -0.04 -3.42
CA LEU A 131 -0.72 0.09 -3.44
C LEU A 131 -0.18 0.52 -2.08
N TYR A 132 -0.79 1.56 -1.48
CA TYR A 132 -0.45 2.03 -0.14
C TYR A 132 -0.53 0.87 0.88
N ARG A 133 -1.61 0.09 0.84
CA ARG A 133 -1.80 -1.05 1.74
C ARG A 133 -0.73 -2.13 1.57
N VAL A 134 -0.40 -2.48 0.34
CA VAL A 134 0.61 -3.53 0.06
C VAL A 134 2.00 -3.09 0.54
N ILE A 135 2.36 -1.82 0.33
CA ILE A 135 3.67 -1.29 0.76
C ILE A 135 3.76 -1.17 2.28
N TYR A 136 2.67 -0.77 2.95
CA TYR A 136 2.67 -0.63 4.41
C TYR A 136 2.52 -1.93 5.18
N ASN A 137 2.10 -3.03 4.52
CA ASN A 137 1.92 -4.34 5.14
C ASN A 137 2.59 -5.44 4.31
N VAL A 138 3.87 -5.26 3.98
CA VAL A 138 4.62 -6.23 3.17
C VAL A 138 4.52 -7.67 3.68
N PRO A 139 4.61 -7.95 5.00
CA PRO A 139 4.47 -9.31 5.52
C PRO A 139 3.12 -9.97 5.22
N ALA A 140 2.07 -9.17 5.04
CA ALA A 140 0.74 -9.70 4.70
C ALA A 140 0.64 -10.20 3.24
N TYR A 141 1.59 -9.81 2.38
CA TYR A 141 1.56 -10.10 0.95
C TYR A 141 2.79 -10.88 0.45
N VAL A 142 3.88 -10.86 1.19
CA VAL A 142 5.15 -11.51 0.83
C VAL A 142 5.48 -12.57 1.85
N GLU A 143 5.15 -13.82 1.50
CA GLU A 143 5.25 -14.98 2.40
C GLU A 143 6.65 -15.15 3.02
N PRO A 144 7.78 -15.07 2.28
CA PRO A 144 9.10 -15.22 2.88
C PRO A 144 9.44 -14.12 3.91
N VAL A 145 8.89 -12.90 3.72
CA VAL A 145 9.05 -11.81 4.70
C VAL A 145 8.24 -12.13 5.95
N ARG A 146 7.01 -12.61 5.78
CA ARG A 146 6.13 -13.02 6.88
C ARG A 146 6.79 -14.09 7.76
N GLU A 147 7.35 -15.14 7.15
CA GLU A 147 7.99 -16.25 7.86
C GLU A 147 9.08 -15.76 8.83
N ILE A 148 9.90 -14.79 8.42
CA ILE A 148 10.96 -14.23 9.27
C ILE A 148 10.37 -13.55 10.51
N TYR A 149 9.28 -12.78 10.34
CA TYR A 149 8.60 -12.14 11.49
C TYR A 149 7.87 -13.15 12.38
N GLU A 150 7.32 -14.23 11.80
CA GLU A 150 6.67 -15.31 12.57
C GLU A 150 7.62 -15.98 13.55
N HIS A 151 8.88 -16.15 13.19
CA HIS A 151 9.90 -16.72 14.09
C HIS A 151 10.13 -15.87 15.35
N ILE A 152 9.83 -14.59 15.34
CA ILE A 152 9.87 -13.73 16.53
C ILE A 152 8.48 -13.63 17.18
N ALA A 153 7.44 -13.53 16.39
CA ALA A 153 6.07 -13.35 16.87
C ALA A 153 5.58 -14.54 17.72
N GLN A 154 5.85 -15.78 17.29
CA GLN A 154 5.42 -16.99 18.02
C GLN A 154 6.02 -17.08 19.43
N PRO A 155 7.34 -16.93 19.65
CA PRO A 155 7.90 -16.86 21.01
C PRO A 155 7.30 -15.71 21.85
N ILE A 156 7.09 -14.54 21.28
CA ILE A 156 6.45 -13.41 21.98
C ILE A 156 5.05 -13.80 22.46
N MET A 157 4.21 -14.34 21.57
CA MET A 157 2.84 -14.75 21.91
C MET A 157 2.80 -15.80 23.03
N SER A 158 3.84 -16.63 23.13
CA SER A 158 3.95 -17.70 24.13
C SER A 158 4.52 -17.22 25.45
N ALA A 159 5.11 -16.02 25.51
CA ALA A 159 5.74 -15.48 26.69
C ALA A 159 4.71 -15.00 27.73
N SER A 160 5.04 -15.19 29.02
CA SER A 160 4.17 -14.75 30.12
C SER A 160 4.06 -13.23 30.16
N GLY A 161 2.84 -12.71 30.25
CA GLY A 161 2.58 -11.25 30.31
C GLY A 161 2.83 -10.52 28.96
N ALA A 162 2.98 -11.25 27.85
CA ALA A 162 3.32 -10.66 26.56
C ALA A 162 2.33 -9.59 26.07
N GLY A 163 1.04 -9.73 26.39
CA GLY A 163 0.02 -8.74 26.00
C GLY A 163 0.28 -7.38 26.63
N ASP A 164 0.56 -7.34 27.93
CA ASP A 164 0.82 -6.10 28.67
C ASP A 164 2.16 -5.50 28.24
N ILE A 165 3.20 -6.34 28.11
CA ILE A 165 4.53 -5.91 27.67
C ILE A 165 4.44 -5.27 26.28
N MET A 166 3.85 -5.95 25.32
CA MET A 166 3.71 -5.42 23.94
C MET A 166 2.85 -4.17 23.87
N THR A 167 1.76 -4.10 24.66
CA THR A 167 0.92 -2.90 24.71
C THR A 167 1.70 -1.70 25.23
N THR A 168 2.51 -1.90 26.27
CA THR A 168 3.39 -0.86 26.82
C THR A 168 4.43 -0.41 25.79
N LEU A 169 5.10 -1.37 25.13
CA LEU A 169 6.10 -1.07 24.09
C LEU A 169 5.51 -0.31 22.88
N ILE A 170 4.29 -0.68 22.45
CA ILE A 170 3.60 0.01 21.36
C ILE A 170 3.37 1.49 21.73
N GLN A 171 3.01 1.78 22.98
CA GLN A 171 2.79 3.13 23.47
C GLN A 171 4.12 3.90 23.63
N GLU A 172 5.11 3.32 24.31
CA GLU A 172 6.42 3.95 24.55
C GLU A 172 7.17 4.27 23.26
N MET A 173 7.16 3.34 22.30
CA MET A 173 7.81 3.51 21.01
C MET A 173 6.94 4.28 20.01
N SER A 174 5.73 4.68 20.40
CA SER A 174 4.74 5.37 19.54
C SER A 174 4.51 4.63 18.21
N LEU A 175 4.40 3.30 18.26
CA LEU A 175 4.18 2.48 17.07
C LEU A 175 2.76 2.71 16.53
N ARG A 176 2.64 2.89 15.21
CA ARG A 176 1.36 3.10 14.53
C ARG A 176 0.63 1.77 14.31
N VAL A 177 0.17 1.15 15.39
CA VAL A 177 -0.59 -0.10 15.38
C VAL A 177 -2.02 0.18 15.81
N THR A 178 -2.99 -0.33 15.06
CA THR A 178 -4.42 -0.22 15.39
C THR A 178 -4.97 -1.58 15.79
N ASN A 179 -5.79 -1.61 16.85
CA ASN A 179 -6.46 -2.82 17.34
C ASN A 179 -5.47 -3.98 17.59
N PHE A 180 -4.40 -3.70 18.36
CA PHE A 180 -3.46 -4.74 18.74
C PHE A 180 -4.15 -5.83 19.56
N ASP A 181 -3.88 -7.08 19.19
CA ASP A 181 -4.34 -8.28 19.89
C ASP A 181 -3.18 -9.30 19.90
N ILE A 182 -2.72 -9.63 21.09
CA ILE A 182 -1.62 -10.58 21.28
C ILE A 182 -1.97 -12.01 20.86
N THR A 183 -3.26 -12.34 20.80
CA THR A 183 -3.73 -13.66 20.40
C THR A 183 -3.79 -13.84 18.89
N ASP A 184 -3.71 -12.75 18.14
CA ASP A 184 -3.69 -12.73 16.68
C ASP A 184 -2.26 -12.52 16.18
N ILE A 185 -1.66 -13.57 15.60
CA ILE A 185 -0.30 -13.53 15.08
C ILE A 185 -0.09 -12.41 14.04
N ASP A 186 -1.12 -12.09 13.25
CA ASP A 186 -1.02 -11.04 12.25
C ASP A 186 -0.90 -9.66 12.88
N LYS A 187 -1.58 -9.43 14.00
CA LYS A 187 -1.47 -8.20 14.78
C LYS A 187 -0.11 -8.05 15.45
N VAL A 188 0.46 -9.16 15.89
CA VAL A 188 1.82 -9.19 16.44
C VAL A 188 2.83 -8.90 15.34
N ILE A 189 2.71 -9.53 14.17
CA ILE A 189 3.57 -9.26 13.01
C ILE A 189 3.44 -7.80 12.54
N ASP A 190 2.23 -7.26 12.45
CA ASP A 190 2.00 -5.85 12.10
C ASP A 190 2.72 -4.91 13.08
N ALA A 191 2.69 -5.22 14.39
CA ALA A 191 3.40 -4.44 15.40
C ALA A 191 4.92 -4.54 15.24
N LEU A 192 5.44 -5.74 14.99
CA LEU A 192 6.88 -5.96 14.79
C LEU A 192 7.39 -5.32 13.48
N TYR A 193 6.57 -5.29 12.43
CA TYR A 193 6.95 -4.73 11.14
C TYR A 193 7.22 -3.23 11.17
N VAL A 194 6.56 -2.49 12.06
CA VAL A 194 6.76 -1.05 12.23
C VAL A 194 7.84 -0.68 13.24
N VAL A 195 8.52 -1.68 13.81
CA VAL A 195 9.65 -1.48 14.74
C VAL A 195 10.86 -0.97 13.97
N LYS A 196 11.42 0.14 14.44
CA LYS A 196 12.67 0.71 13.90
C LYS A 196 13.87 -0.19 14.27
N SER A 197 14.99 -0.02 13.57
CA SER A 197 16.20 -0.80 13.81
C SER A 197 16.68 -0.77 15.27
N THR A 198 16.55 0.39 15.94
CA THR A 198 16.90 0.57 17.36
C THR A 198 15.88 -0.03 18.34
N GLY A 199 14.68 -0.33 17.89
CA GLY A 199 13.60 -0.85 18.73
C GLY A 199 13.76 -2.31 19.10
N TRP A 200 14.54 -3.09 18.34
CA TRP A 200 14.75 -4.50 18.60
C TRP A 200 15.46 -4.78 19.92
N SER A 201 16.41 -3.93 20.31
CA SER A 201 17.06 -4.02 21.63
C SER A 201 16.06 -3.73 22.76
N ILE A 202 15.19 -2.75 22.60
CA ILE A 202 14.17 -2.40 23.60
C ILE A 202 13.21 -3.56 23.81
N ILE A 203 12.77 -4.22 22.74
CA ILE A 203 11.90 -5.41 22.83
C ILE A 203 12.65 -6.55 23.52
N SER A 204 13.90 -6.81 23.14
CA SER A 204 14.73 -7.84 23.75
C SER A 204 14.90 -7.62 25.26
N ASP A 205 15.14 -6.40 25.71
CA ASP A 205 15.29 -6.03 27.12
C ASP A 205 13.97 -6.21 27.88
N ALA A 206 12.85 -5.83 27.29
CA ALA A 206 11.52 -5.99 27.88
C ALA A 206 11.14 -7.48 28.07
N PHE A 207 11.62 -8.34 27.16
CA PHE A 207 11.43 -9.80 27.24
C PHE A 207 12.63 -10.55 27.80
N SER A 208 13.51 -9.90 28.56
CA SER A 208 14.73 -10.53 29.14
C SER A 208 14.45 -11.76 30.01
N GLY A 209 13.22 -11.87 30.55
CA GLY A 209 12.75 -13.06 31.28
C GLY A 209 12.39 -14.26 30.41
N SER A 210 12.34 -14.10 29.07
CA SER A 210 12.00 -15.17 28.12
C SER A 210 13.17 -15.45 27.19
N ALA A 211 13.90 -16.54 27.47
CA ALA A 211 15.05 -16.92 26.65
C ALA A 211 14.69 -17.16 25.18
N ASP A 212 13.51 -17.72 24.92
CA ASP A 212 13.06 -18.01 23.56
C ASP A 212 12.87 -16.73 22.74
N VAL A 213 12.30 -15.68 23.34
CA VAL A 213 12.12 -14.38 22.69
C VAL A 213 13.47 -13.71 22.42
N VAL A 214 14.36 -13.66 23.43
CA VAL A 214 15.69 -13.06 23.29
C VAL A 214 16.50 -13.75 22.20
N ASN A 215 16.48 -15.09 22.17
CA ASN A 215 17.16 -15.88 21.14
C ASN A 215 16.59 -15.61 19.74
N ALA A 216 15.26 -15.59 19.60
CA ALA A 216 14.62 -15.30 18.33
C ALA A 216 14.98 -13.90 17.83
N ILE A 217 14.93 -12.88 18.67
CA ILE A 217 15.32 -11.52 18.30
C ILE A 217 16.81 -11.49 17.91
N SER A 218 17.69 -12.09 18.69
CA SER A 218 19.13 -12.16 18.39
C SER A 218 19.42 -12.81 17.04
N GLN A 219 18.66 -13.84 16.68
CA GLN A 219 18.85 -14.59 15.44
C GLN A 219 18.31 -13.84 14.21
N TYR A 220 17.11 -13.25 14.30
CA TYR A 220 16.39 -12.76 13.13
C TYR A 220 16.40 -11.23 12.98
N SER A 221 16.65 -10.44 14.02
CA SER A 221 16.61 -8.98 13.93
C SER A 221 17.62 -8.39 12.94
N THR A 222 18.83 -8.97 12.90
CA THR A 222 19.88 -8.55 11.94
C THR A 222 19.44 -8.79 10.50
N GLU A 223 18.78 -9.91 10.23
CA GLU A 223 18.24 -10.21 8.90
C GLU A 223 17.11 -9.26 8.53
N ILE A 224 16.19 -8.97 9.44
CA ILE A 224 15.11 -8.00 9.26
C ILE A 224 15.68 -6.60 8.95
N ILE A 225 16.67 -6.14 9.70
CA ILE A 225 17.32 -4.85 9.47
C ILE A 225 17.96 -4.82 8.06
N ARG A 226 18.69 -5.86 7.68
CA ARG A 226 19.34 -5.99 6.37
C ARG A 226 18.31 -6.03 5.23
N MET A 227 17.24 -6.77 5.41
CA MET A 227 16.16 -6.90 4.42
C MET A 227 15.46 -5.57 4.17
N ASN A 228 15.31 -4.74 5.19
CA ASN A 228 14.70 -3.42 5.11
C ASN A 228 15.69 -2.30 4.71
N SER A 229 16.97 -2.61 4.55
CA SER A 229 17.99 -1.63 4.18
C SER A 229 18.09 -1.47 2.67
N LEU A 230 17.95 -0.23 2.17
CA LEU A 230 18.19 0.12 0.77
C LEU A 230 19.69 0.18 0.46
N PRO A 231 20.10 -0.02 -0.81
CA PRO A 231 21.44 0.32 -1.26
C PRO A 231 21.76 1.78 -0.91
N GLY A 232 22.83 2.01 -0.13
CA GLY A 232 23.17 3.34 0.39
C GLY A 232 22.92 3.54 1.89
N GLY A 233 22.49 2.49 2.62
CA GLY A 233 22.40 2.50 4.09
C GLY A 233 21.12 3.07 4.67
N LEU A 234 20.15 3.45 3.82
CA LEU A 234 18.82 3.87 4.29
C LEU A 234 17.98 2.65 4.65
N ASN A 235 17.47 2.61 5.88
CA ASN A 235 16.53 1.59 6.31
C ASN A 235 15.09 2.09 6.14
N ILE A 236 14.23 1.30 5.51
CA ILE A 236 12.83 1.68 5.25
C ILE A 236 12.05 1.84 6.57
N ALA A 237 12.37 1.02 7.58
CA ALA A 237 11.75 1.11 8.89
C ALA A 237 12.17 2.38 9.66
N ASP A 238 13.36 2.91 9.37
CA ASP A 238 13.92 4.10 10.02
C ASP A 238 13.67 5.39 9.21
N ALA A 239 12.91 5.32 8.12
CA ALA A 239 12.65 6.48 7.27
C ALA A 239 12.21 7.69 8.12
N PRO A 240 12.85 8.86 7.97
CA PRO A 240 12.52 10.03 8.76
C PRO A 240 11.07 10.42 8.50
N VAL A 241 10.31 10.65 9.55
CA VAL A 241 8.98 11.26 9.45
C VAL A 241 9.20 12.72 9.07
N ILE A 242 9.16 13.01 7.76
CA ILE A 242 9.37 14.37 7.22
C ILE A 242 8.24 15.32 7.63
N PHE A 243 7.16 14.78 8.19
CA PHE A 243 6.01 15.53 8.69
C PHE A 243 5.65 15.03 10.09
N SER A 244 6.25 15.61 11.10
CA SER A 244 5.76 15.60 12.48
C SER A 244 5.12 16.94 12.80
#